data_e6e1eb4c96f8be977e6d70027a3d5f20
#
_entry.id   e6e1eb4c96f8be977e6d70027a3d5f20
#
_cell.length_a   1.000
_cell.length_b   1.000
_cell.length_c   1.000
_cell.angle_alpha   90.00
_cell.angle_beta   90.00
_cell.angle_gamma   90.00
#
_symmetry.space_group_name_H-M   'P 1'
#
loop_
_entity.id
_entity.type
_entity.pdbx_description
1 polymer ?
#
loop_
_entity_poly.entity_id
_entity_poly.type
_entity_poly.pdbx_seq_one_letter_code
_entity_poly.pdbx_strand_id
1 'polypeptide(L)'
;MRGFIRSVPKRRLKMSYIDEVLNRTTTRYDYQPEFCQAVTEVLKSIEPAVERNPQYQKAALLERLVAPEKATVFRVPWVDDNGTVHVNRGYRVQFNSAIGPYKGGLRFHPSVNMSIIKFLGFEQTFKNSLTGLPIGGGKGGSDFDPKGKSDYEIMRFCQCFMTELYKVIGPNSDVPAGDIGVGGREIGYLFGQYKKITGRHEGVLTGKGLSYGGSLARTEATGYGLI
;
A
#
# COMPACT_ATOMS: atom_id res chain seq x y z
N MET A 1 44.43 47.64 -25.26
CA MET A 1 43.88 46.38 -25.70
C MET A 1 43.05 45.78 -24.54
N ARG A 2 41.72 45.85 -24.59
CA ARG A 2 40.85 45.22 -23.58
C ARG A 2 40.37 43.89 -24.14
N GLY A 3 40.87 42.78 -23.57
CA GLY A 3 40.51 41.45 -23.95
C GLY A 3 39.04 41.14 -23.57
N PHE A 4 38.20 40.85 -24.54
CA PHE A 4 36.83 40.33 -24.38
C PHE A 4 36.91 38.88 -23.94
N ILE A 5 36.70 38.59 -22.66
CA ILE A 5 36.50 37.22 -22.17
C ILE A 5 35.06 36.84 -22.58
N ARG A 6 34.91 36.03 -23.63
CA ARG A 6 33.65 35.41 -24.01
C ARG A 6 33.27 34.40 -22.91
N SER A 7 32.23 34.69 -22.15
CA SER A 7 31.60 33.71 -21.24
C SER A 7 31.07 32.54 -22.06
N VAL A 8 31.61 31.37 -21.86
CA VAL A 8 31.08 30.10 -22.39
C VAL A 8 29.73 29.85 -21.74
N PRO A 9 28.62 29.70 -22.48
CA PRO A 9 27.33 29.42 -21.88
C PRO A 9 27.43 28.06 -21.15
N LYS A 10 27.18 28.04 -19.86
CA LYS A 10 26.99 26.81 -19.07
C LYS A 10 25.88 26.01 -19.73
N ARG A 11 26.25 24.93 -20.42
CA ARG A 11 25.30 23.92 -20.94
C ARG A 11 24.48 23.45 -19.76
N ARG A 12 23.21 23.85 -19.63
CA ARG A 12 22.26 23.24 -18.68
C ARG A 12 22.23 21.74 -19.05
N LEU A 13 22.82 20.91 -18.22
CA LEU A 13 22.66 19.47 -18.33
C LEU A 13 21.14 19.21 -18.30
N LYS A 14 20.65 18.61 -19.37
CA LYS A 14 19.24 18.23 -19.45
C LYS A 14 19.02 17.14 -18.37
N MET A 15 18.14 17.38 -17.41
CA MET A 15 17.80 16.39 -16.40
C MET A 15 17.32 15.10 -17.08
N SER A 16 17.66 13.94 -16.51
CA SER A 16 17.12 12.66 -16.98
C SER A 16 15.60 12.61 -16.74
N TYR A 17 14.90 11.76 -17.47
CA TYR A 17 13.47 11.56 -17.26
C TYR A 17 13.17 11.12 -15.81
N ILE A 18 14.01 10.25 -15.27
CA ILE A 18 13.88 9.81 -13.86
C ILE A 18 14.08 10.98 -12.91
N ASP A 19 15.11 11.82 -13.09
CA ASP A 19 15.34 12.97 -12.23
C ASP A 19 14.19 13.99 -12.29
N GLU A 20 13.60 14.19 -13.46
CA GLU A 20 12.41 15.05 -13.62
C GLU A 20 11.21 14.53 -12.81
N VAL A 21 10.95 13.21 -12.88
CA VAL A 21 9.85 12.58 -12.13
C VAL A 21 10.13 12.57 -10.64
N LEU A 22 11.36 12.23 -10.24
CA LEU A 22 11.78 12.25 -8.83
C LEU A 22 11.63 13.65 -8.23
N ASN A 23 12.19 14.67 -8.86
CA ASN A 23 12.12 16.04 -8.36
C ASN A 23 10.66 16.50 -8.19
N ARG A 24 9.81 16.23 -9.19
CA ARG A 24 8.39 16.57 -9.12
C ARG A 24 7.66 15.82 -8.00
N THR A 25 7.97 14.52 -7.81
CA THR A 25 7.31 13.68 -6.81
C THR A 25 7.75 14.06 -5.40
N THR A 26 9.05 14.22 -5.15
CA THR A 26 9.58 14.59 -3.83
C THR A 26 9.18 16.00 -3.42
N THR A 27 9.12 16.95 -4.37
CA THR A 27 8.59 18.29 -4.10
C THR A 27 7.10 18.28 -3.76
N ARG A 28 6.31 17.47 -4.46
CA ARG A 28 4.87 17.38 -4.24
C ARG A 28 4.51 16.71 -2.91
N TYR A 29 5.31 15.75 -2.47
CA TYR A 29 5.06 14.92 -1.30
C TYR A 29 6.16 15.06 -0.23
N ASP A 30 6.76 16.24 -0.09
CA ASP A 30 7.82 16.53 0.88
C ASP A 30 7.43 16.20 2.33
N TYR A 31 6.11 16.26 2.64
CA TYR A 31 5.53 15.87 3.92
C TYR A 31 5.29 14.35 4.07
N GLN A 32 5.75 13.53 3.13
CA GLN A 32 5.64 12.07 3.12
C GLN A 32 7.03 11.43 2.93
N PRO A 33 7.93 11.52 3.93
CA PRO A 33 9.34 11.15 3.76
C PRO A 33 9.55 9.69 3.42
N GLU A 34 8.81 8.75 4.03
CA GLU A 34 8.95 7.32 3.77
C GLU A 34 8.54 6.98 2.33
N PHE A 35 7.49 7.62 1.83
CA PHE A 35 7.07 7.44 0.45
C PHE A 35 8.10 8.03 -0.53
N CYS A 36 8.63 9.23 -0.27
CA CYS A 36 9.64 9.86 -1.10
C CYS A 36 10.93 9.04 -1.15
N GLN A 37 11.35 8.46 -0.03
CA GLN A 37 12.52 7.57 0.04
C GLN A 37 12.31 6.34 -0.84
N ALA A 38 11.22 5.61 -0.67
CA ALA A 38 10.93 4.40 -1.44
C ALA A 38 10.86 4.66 -2.95
N VAL A 39 10.20 5.75 -3.35
CA VAL A 39 10.15 6.16 -4.77
C VAL A 39 11.55 6.44 -5.30
N THR A 40 12.39 7.13 -4.54
CA THR A 40 13.75 7.47 -4.95
C THR A 40 14.60 6.22 -5.16
N GLU A 41 14.57 5.29 -4.23
CA GLU A 41 15.33 4.03 -4.30
C GLU A 41 14.90 3.17 -5.50
N VAL A 42 13.60 2.98 -5.67
CA VAL A 42 13.07 2.14 -6.75
C VAL A 42 13.34 2.78 -8.12
N LEU A 43 13.01 4.06 -8.32
CA LEU A 43 13.20 4.69 -9.62
C LEU A 43 14.67 4.73 -10.05
N LYS A 44 15.60 4.96 -9.12
CA LYS A 44 17.03 4.87 -9.41
C LYS A 44 17.47 3.45 -9.78
N SER A 45 16.91 2.43 -9.13
CA SER A 45 17.26 1.04 -9.42
C SER A 45 16.82 0.59 -10.82
N ILE A 46 15.70 1.12 -11.33
CA ILE A 46 15.17 0.77 -12.65
C ILE A 46 15.66 1.70 -13.78
N GLU A 47 16.49 2.72 -13.47
CA GLU A 47 16.98 3.70 -14.45
C GLU A 47 17.58 3.07 -15.72
N PRO A 48 18.44 2.03 -15.63
CA PRO A 48 18.99 1.41 -16.83
C PRO A 48 17.95 0.75 -17.74
N ALA A 49 16.82 0.30 -17.17
CA ALA A 49 15.72 -0.27 -17.95
C ALA A 49 14.89 0.83 -18.63
N VAL A 50 14.68 1.94 -17.95
CA VAL A 50 13.93 3.08 -18.49
C VAL A 50 14.69 3.76 -19.61
N GLU A 51 15.98 3.97 -19.49
CA GLU A 51 16.84 4.57 -20.53
C GLU A 51 16.87 3.76 -21.83
N ARG A 52 16.87 2.43 -21.73
CA ARG A 52 16.81 1.52 -22.88
C ARG A 52 15.47 1.50 -23.59
N ASN A 53 14.42 2.07 -22.98
CA ASN A 53 13.04 1.99 -23.46
C ASN A 53 12.39 3.38 -23.53
N PRO A 54 12.74 4.23 -24.53
CA PRO A 54 12.19 5.61 -24.65
C PRO A 54 10.67 5.69 -24.74
N GLN A 55 10.01 4.59 -25.15
CA GLN A 55 8.55 4.50 -25.16
C GLN A 55 7.93 4.64 -23.76
N TYR A 56 8.65 4.32 -22.69
CA TYR A 56 8.15 4.47 -21.31
C TYR A 56 7.95 5.95 -20.95
N GLN A 57 8.84 6.84 -21.40
CA GLN A 57 8.66 8.27 -21.22
C GLN A 57 7.45 8.79 -22.02
N LYS A 58 7.30 8.35 -23.28
CA LYS A 58 6.15 8.74 -24.12
C LYS A 58 4.81 8.31 -23.52
N ALA A 59 4.80 7.18 -22.79
CA ALA A 59 3.63 6.64 -22.12
C ALA A 59 3.42 7.22 -20.70
N ALA A 60 4.26 8.16 -20.23
CA ALA A 60 4.27 8.67 -18.86
C ALA A 60 4.26 7.54 -17.82
N LEU A 61 5.06 6.50 -18.06
CA LEU A 61 5.04 5.29 -17.24
C LEU A 61 5.42 5.58 -15.78
N LEU A 62 6.50 6.34 -15.56
CA LEU A 62 6.97 6.63 -14.21
C LEU A 62 5.98 7.48 -13.43
N GLU A 63 5.34 8.45 -14.06
CA GLU A 63 4.30 9.27 -13.44
C GLU A 63 3.12 8.42 -12.94
N ARG A 64 2.74 7.42 -13.71
CA ARG A 64 1.67 6.47 -13.33
C ARG A 64 2.13 5.50 -12.25
N LEU A 65 3.41 5.12 -12.25
CA LEU A 65 3.97 4.22 -11.23
C LEU A 65 4.11 4.90 -9.86
N VAL A 66 4.37 6.20 -9.79
CA VAL A 66 4.53 6.91 -8.51
C VAL A 66 3.23 7.53 -7.99
N ALA A 67 2.14 7.43 -8.73
CA ALA A 67 0.84 7.94 -8.31
C ALA A 67 -0.12 6.78 -8.01
N PRO A 68 -0.68 6.66 -6.79
CA PRO A 68 -1.71 5.68 -6.54
C PRO A 68 -2.97 5.98 -7.34
N GLU A 69 -3.65 4.94 -7.82
CA GLU A 69 -4.91 5.08 -8.54
C GLU A 69 -6.02 5.61 -7.63
N LYS A 70 -6.03 5.16 -6.34
CA LYS A 70 -6.98 5.64 -5.33
C LYS A 70 -6.38 5.54 -3.94
N ALA A 71 -6.64 6.55 -3.11
CA ALA A 71 -6.36 6.54 -1.68
C ALA A 71 -7.62 6.90 -0.90
N THR A 72 -8.02 6.05 0.01
CA THR A 72 -9.20 6.22 0.87
C THR A 72 -8.74 6.36 2.32
N VAL A 73 -9.21 7.41 2.98
CA VAL A 73 -9.03 7.64 4.42
C VAL A 73 -10.39 7.66 5.07
N PHE A 74 -10.54 6.96 6.18
CA PHE A 74 -11.80 6.88 6.91
C PHE A 74 -11.58 6.89 8.41
N ARG A 75 -12.59 7.34 9.14
CA ARG A 75 -12.62 7.37 10.59
C ARG A 75 -13.12 6.03 11.14
N VAL A 76 -12.46 5.51 12.18
CA VAL A 76 -12.83 4.27 12.85
C VAL A 76 -13.13 4.56 14.33
N PRO A 77 -14.36 4.89 14.70
CA PRO A 77 -14.77 4.98 16.09
C PRO A 77 -15.02 3.57 16.65
N TRP A 78 -14.53 3.30 17.86
CA TRP A 78 -14.74 2.02 18.54
C TRP A 78 -14.77 2.24 20.06
N VAL A 79 -15.29 1.26 20.81
CA VAL A 79 -15.45 1.35 22.28
C VAL A 79 -14.55 0.31 22.94
N ASP A 80 -13.79 0.73 23.96
CA ASP A 80 -12.98 -0.17 24.79
C ASP A 80 -13.81 -0.95 25.82
N ASP A 81 -13.14 -1.78 26.63
CA ASP A 81 -13.81 -2.59 27.66
C ASP A 81 -14.35 -1.77 28.81
N ASN A 82 -13.91 -0.52 28.98
CA ASN A 82 -14.40 0.42 29.98
C ASN A 82 -15.56 1.30 29.48
N GLY A 83 -16.00 1.13 28.23
CA GLY A 83 -17.05 1.95 27.64
C GLY A 83 -16.55 3.28 27.06
N THR A 84 -15.22 3.50 27.00
CA THR A 84 -14.64 4.73 26.44
C THR A 84 -14.60 4.65 24.92
N VAL A 85 -15.03 5.73 24.26
CA VAL A 85 -14.98 5.84 22.79
C VAL A 85 -13.59 6.30 22.36
N HIS A 86 -12.99 5.52 21.48
CA HIS A 86 -11.73 5.84 20.80
C HIS A 86 -11.98 6.10 19.30
N VAL A 87 -11.12 6.91 18.68
CA VAL A 87 -11.22 7.23 17.26
C VAL A 87 -9.86 7.06 16.61
N ASN A 88 -9.74 6.07 15.75
CA ASN A 88 -8.57 5.83 14.91
C ASN A 88 -8.82 6.25 13.46
N ARG A 89 -7.76 6.31 12.66
CA ARG A 89 -7.83 6.51 11.22
C ARG A 89 -7.58 5.20 10.50
N GLY A 90 -8.43 4.88 9.54
CA GLY A 90 -8.24 3.78 8.60
C GLY A 90 -7.78 4.30 7.24
N TYR A 91 -6.97 3.49 6.56
CA TYR A 91 -6.40 3.79 5.24
C TYR A 91 -6.53 2.59 4.32
N ARG A 92 -6.87 2.83 3.06
CA ARG A 92 -6.68 1.88 1.96
C ARG A 92 -6.15 2.61 0.74
N VAL A 93 -4.95 2.23 0.30
CA VAL A 93 -4.34 2.72 -0.94
C VAL A 93 -4.38 1.60 -1.97
N GLN A 94 -5.18 1.81 -2.99
CA GLN A 94 -5.27 1.02 -4.22
C GLN A 94 -4.25 1.62 -5.18
N PHE A 95 -3.05 1.00 -5.21
CA PHE A 95 -1.91 1.69 -5.78
C PHE A 95 -1.83 1.51 -7.29
N ASN A 96 -1.90 0.27 -7.77
CA ASN A 96 -1.81 -0.03 -9.20
C ASN A 96 -2.55 -1.32 -9.54
N SER A 97 -3.42 -1.28 -10.52
CA SER A 97 -4.23 -2.42 -10.99
C SER A 97 -3.89 -2.87 -12.41
N ALA A 98 -2.79 -2.39 -13.00
CA ALA A 98 -2.46 -2.63 -14.40
C ALA A 98 -2.34 -4.12 -14.76
N ILE A 99 -1.93 -4.97 -13.81
CA ILE A 99 -1.75 -6.41 -14.03
C ILE A 99 -2.78 -7.28 -13.29
N GLY A 100 -3.70 -6.68 -12.53
CA GLY A 100 -4.75 -7.43 -11.83
C GLY A 100 -5.32 -6.69 -10.63
N PRO A 101 -6.24 -7.32 -9.88
CA PRO A 101 -6.85 -6.73 -8.69
C PRO A 101 -5.80 -6.25 -7.67
N TYR A 102 -6.10 -5.18 -6.95
CA TYR A 102 -5.22 -4.70 -5.89
C TYR A 102 -5.04 -5.79 -4.82
N LYS A 103 -3.80 -6.00 -4.40
CA LYS A 103 -3.45 -7.03 -3.41
C LYS A 103 -2.40 -6.49 -2.46
N GLY A 104 -2.66 -6.63 -1.16
CA GLY A 104 -1.68 -6.27 -0.13
C GLY A 104 -2.28 -6.17 1.26
N GLY A 105 -1.42 -6.27 2.29
CA GLY A 105 -1.80 -6.41 3.68
C GLY A 105 -2.45 -5.18 4.31
N LEU A 106 -3.06 -5.42 5.48
CA LEU A 106 -3.51 -4.40 6.42
C LEU A 106 -2.52 -4.38 7.59
N ARG A 107 -2.04 -3.20 7.96
CA ARG A 107 -1.14 -3.00 9.11
C ARG A 107 -1.87 -2.26 10.22
N PHE A 108 -1.88 -2.84 11.44
CA PHE A 108 -2.34 -2.14 12.64
C PHE A 108 -1.14 -1.84 13.53
N HIS A 109 -0.74 -0.57 13.55
CA HIS A 109 0.42 -0.11 14.32
C HIS A 109 0.32 1.41 14.54
N PRO A 110 0.72 1.95 15.71
CA PRO A 110 0.64 3.39 16.01
C PRO A 110 1.36 4.30 15.02
N SER A 111 2.40 3.80 14.36
CA SER A 111 3.13 4.59 13.34
C SER A 111 2.40 4.75 12.02
N VAL A 112 1.30 4.03 11.79
CA VAL A 112 0.61 4.05 10.50
C VAL A 112 0.05 5.43 10.20
N ASN A 113 0.44 5.93 9.04
CA ASN A 113 -0.05 7.18 8.44
C ASN A 113 -0.11 7.03 6.91
N MET A 114 -0.54 8.06 6.21
CA MET A 114 -0.68 8.02 4.74
C MET A 114 0.66 7.81 4.03
N SER A 115 1.76 8.39 4.51
CA SER A 115 3.11 8.20 3.93
C SER A 115 3.51 6.73 3.97
N ILE A 116 3.37 6.09 5.13
CA ILE A 116 3.70 4.67 5.34
C ILE A 116 2.81 3.78 4.45
N ILE A 117 1.51 4.01 4.41
CA ILE A 117 0.62 3.17 3.59
C ILE A 117 0.87 3.38 2.09
N LYS A 118 1.22 4.59 1.66
CA LYS A 118 1.60 4.85 0.26
C LYS A 118 2.90 4.15 -0.11
N PHE A 119 3.96 4.27 0.70
CA PHE A 119 5.21 3.59 0.37
C PHE A 119 5.04 2.08 0.32
N LEU A 120 4.33 1.50 1.30
CA LEU A 120 4.06 0.07 1.32
C LEU A 120 3.20 -0.39 0.11
N GLY A 121 2.26 0.42 -0.33
CA GLY A 121 1.45 0.13 -1.54
C GLY A 121 2.27 0.22 -2.82
N PHE A 122 3.19 1.17 -2.89
CA PHE A 122 4.14 1.34 -3.98
C PHE A 122 5.07 0.12 -4.09
N GLU A 123 5.73 -0.26 -3.01
CA GLU A 123 6.59 -1.46 -2.97
C GLU A 123 5.81 -2.74 -3.27
N GLN A 124 4.57 -2.85 -2.75
CA GLN A 124 3.72 -4.00 -3.01
C GLN A 124 3.41 -4.19 -4.50
N THR A 125 3.33 -3.11 -5.27
CA THR A 125 3.14 -3.16 -6.72
C THR A 125 4.30 -3.88 -7.40
N PHE A 126 5.53 -3.54 -7.06
CA PHE A 126 6.73 -4.20 -7.61
C PHE A 126 6.87 -5.62 -7.09
N LYS A 127 6.68 -5.84 -5.79
CA LYS A 127 6.71 -7.18 -5.20
C LYS A 127 5.75 -8.13 -5.91
N ASN A 128 4.52 -7.72 -6.13
CA ASN A 128 3.51 -8.56 -6.79
C ASN A 128 3.84 -8.82 -8.26
N SER A 129 4.38 -7.82 -8.98
CA SER A 129 4.78 -7.98 -10.38
C SER A 129 5.86 -9.05 -10.58
N LEU A 130 6.75 -9.23 -9.60
CA LEU A 130 7.83 -10.22 -9.64
C LEU A 130 7.34 -11.67 -9.44
N THR A 131 6.10 -11.87 -9.02
CA THR A 131 5.53 -13.23 -8.88
C THR A 131 5.08 -13.84 -10.19
N GLY A 132 4.91 -13.04 -11.25
CA GLY A 132 4.33 -13.48 -12.52
C GLY A 132 2.80 -13.71 -12.47
N LEU A 133 2.16 -13.47 -11.31
CA LEU A 133 0.72 -13.63 -11.14
C LEU A 133 -0.03 -12.32 -11.53
N PRO A 134 -1.28 -12.42 -12.01
CA PRO A 134 -2.10 -11.26 -12.39
C PRO A 134 -2.70 -10.57 -11.15
N ILE A 135 -1.86 -10.02 -10.30
CA ILE A 135 -2.23 -9.30 -9.09
C ILE A 135 -1.55 -7.94 -9.03
N GLY A 136 -2.34 -6.90 -8.80
CA GLY A 136 -1.87 -5.52 -8.63
C GLY A 136 -1.35 -5.24 -7.23
N GLY A 137 -1.06 -3.97 -6.95
CA GLY A 137 -0.53 -3.50 -5.66
C GLY A 137 -1.56 -2.69 -4.88
N GLY A 138 -1.67 -2.98 -3.59
CA GLY A 138 -2.46 -2.19 -2.65
C GLY A 138 -1.96 -2.39 -1.22
N LYS A 139 -2.29 -1.45 -0.35
CA LYS A 139 -1.95 -1.51 1.08
C LYS A 139 -2.99 -0.78 1.89
N GLY A 140 -3.18 -1.21 3.13
CA GLY A 140 -4.06 -0.52 4.06
C GLY A 140 -3.61 -0.67 5.50
N GLY A 141 -4.37 -0.11 6.41
CA GLY A 141 -4.10 -0.23 7.84
C GLY A 141 -4.72 0.88 8.67
N SER A 142 -4.28 0.95 9.91
CA SER A 142 -4.72 1.94 10.90
C SER A 142 -3.63 2.24 11.90
N ASP A 143 -3.67 3.43 12.49
CA ASP A 143 -2.88 3.83 13.65
C ASP A 143 -3.32 3.15 14.96
N PHE A 144 -4.23 2.19 14.90
CA PHE A 144 -4.63 1.35 16.02
C PHE A 144 -3.49 0.44 16.50
N ASP A 145 -3.24 0.42 17.81
CA ASP A 145 -2.29 -0.49 18.43
C ASP A 145 -3.03 -1.70 19.05
N PRO A 146 -2.89 -2.92 18.51
CA PRO A 146 -3.52 -4.10 19.07
C PRO A 146 -2.81 -4.63 20.33
N LYS A 147 -1.58 -4.14 20.64
CA LYS A 147 -0.84 -4.62 21.80
C LYS A 147 -1.53 -4.22 23.10
N GLY A 148 -1.68 -5.17 24.01
CA GLY A 148 -2.32 -4.97 25.32
C GLY A 148 -3.83 -4.77 25.26
N LYS A 149 -4.46 -4.93 24.09
CA LYS A 149 -5.91 -4.91 23.94
C LYS A 149 -6.51 -6.29 24.14
N SER A 150 -7.72 -6.34 24.70
CA SER A 150 -8.48 -7.59 24.82
C SER A 150 -8.94 -8.10 23.45
N ASP A 151 -9.27 -9.37 23.34
CA ASP A 151 -9.85 -9.94 22.13
C ASP A 151 -11.18 -9.25 21.72
N TYR A 152 -11.94 -8.82 22.71
CA TYR A 152 -13.20 -8.09 22.46
C TYR A 152 -12.96 -6.67 21.94
N GLU A 153 -11.96 -5.97 22.46
CA GLU A 153 -11.55 -4.65 21.94
C GLU A 153 -11.08 -4.75 20.50
N ILE A 154 -10.20 -5.72 20.18
CA ILE A 154 -9.69 -5.98 18.85
C ILE A 154 -10.83 -6.37 17.89
N MET A 155 -11.75 -7.21 18.35
CA MET A 155 -12.93 -7.59 17.55
C MET A 155 -13.79 -6.37 17.22
N ARG A 156 -14.13 -5.53 18.21
CA ARG A 156 -14.93 -4.31 17.99
C ARG A 156 -14.22 -3.36 17.03
N PHE A 157 -12.91 -3.15 17.22
CA PHE A 157 -12.12 -2.35 16.30
C PHE A 157 -12.19 -2.90 14.86
N CYS A 158 -11.92 -4.20 14.66
CA CYS A 158 -11.97 -4.86 13.35
C CYS A 158 -13.34 -4.73 12.69
N GLN A 159 -14.41 -4.86 13.47
CA GLN A 159 -15.79 -4.69 12.97
C GLN A 159 -16.03 -3.25 12.50
N CYS A 160 -15.66 -2.25 13.30
CA CYS A 160 -15.77 -0.84 12.91
C CYS A 160 -14.91 -0.50 11.69
N PHE A 161 -13.67 -0.99 11.64
CA PHE A 161 -12.76 -0.81 10.52
C PHE A 161 -13.34 -1.42 9.22
N MET A 162 -13.86 -2.64 9.28
CA MET A 162 -14.43 -3.31 8.12
C MET A 162 -15.73 -2.64 7.64
N THR A 163 -16.49 -2.02 8.53
CA THR A 163 -17.73 -1.28 8.18
C THR A 163 -17.46 -0.11 7.22
N GLU A 164 -16.25 0.42 7.22
CA GLU A 164 -15.81 1.41 6.22
C GLU A 164 -15.06 0.75 5.05
N LEU A 165 -14.18 -0.20 5.34
CA LEU A 165 -13.32 -0.81 4.33
C LEU A 165 -14.10 -1.60 3.27
N TYR A 166 -15.21 -2.28 3.64
CA TYR A 166 -15.97 -3.12 2.71
C TYR A 166 -16.47 -2.37 1.47
N LYS A 167 -16.63 -1.04 1.56
CA LYS A 167 -17.10 -0.18 0.47
C LYS A 167 -16.13 -0.10 -0.71
N VAL A 168 -14.87 -0.44 -0.48
CA VAL A 168 -13.79 -0.26 -1.48
C VAL A 168 -13.05 -1.55 -1.83
N ILE A 169 -13.36 -2.67 -1.17
CA ILE A 169 -12.73 -3.98 -1.41
C ILE A 169 -13.70 -4.97 -2.04
N GLY A 170 -13.16 -6.03 -2.61
CA GLY A 170 -13.97 -7.11 -3.19
C GLY A 170 -13.10 -8.21 -3.79
N PRO A 171 -13.64 -9.41 -4.01
CA PRO A 171 -12.85 -10.58 -4.42
C PRO A 171 -12.18 -10.42 -5.80
N ASN A 172 -12.76 -9.60 -6.67
CA ASN A 172 -12.27 -9.36 -8.03
C ASN A 172 -11.68 -7.97 -8.26
N SER A 173 -11.67 -7.12 -7.22
CA SER A 173 -11.19 -5.73 -7.32
C SER A 173 -10.04 -5.42 -6.39
N ASP A 174 -10.17 -5.78 -5.11
CA ASP A 174 -9.18 -5.46 -4.08
C ASP A 174 -9.24 -6.47 -2.94
N VAL A 175 -8.18 -7.26 -2.77
CA VAL A 175 -8.13 -8.36 -1.80
C VAL A 175 -7.07 -8.09 -0.75
N PRO A 176 -7.45 -7.58 0.44
CA PRO A 176 -6.52 -7.39 1.55
C PRO A 176 -6.00 -8.70 2.14
N ALA A 177 -4.93 -8.58 2.94
CA ALA A 177 -4.29 -9.67 3.68
C ALA A 177 -3.84 -9.21 5.07
N GLY A 178 -3.22 -10.08 5.84
CA GLY A 178 -2.52 -9.71 7.07
C GLY A 178 -1.18 -9.02 6.83
N ASP A 179 -0.74 -8.26 7.82
CA ASP A 179 0.56 -7.61 7.94
C ASP A 179 0.87 -7.39 9.43
N ILE A 180 1.79 -6.52 9.81
CA ILE A 180 2.09 -6.20 11.21
C ILE A 180 0.80 -5.85 11.97
N GLY A 181 0.56 -6.50 13.10
CA GLY A 181 -0.62 -6.30 13.95
C GLY A 181 -1.93 -6.89 13.39
N VAL A 182 -1.88 -7.61 12.26
CA VAL A 182 -3.05 -8.26 11.63
C VAL A 182 -2.71 -9.70 11.29
N GLY A 183 -2.99 -10.59 12.20
CA GLY A 183 -2.84 -12.04 12.06
C GLY A 183 -4.14 -12.76 11.73
N GLY A 184 -4.17 -14.08 11.91
CA GLY A 184 -5.35 -14.91 11.63
C GLY A 184 -6.58 -14.52 12.45
N ARG A 185 -6.39 -14.08 13.71
CA ARG A 185 -7.47 -13.59 14.58
C ARG A 185 -8.14 -12.34 13.99
N GLU A 186 -7.37 -11.32 13.67
CA GLU A 186 -7.86 -10.07 13.08
C GLU A 186 -8.51 -10.33 11.72
N ILE A 187 -7.92 -11.17 10.88
CA ILE A 187 -8.51 -11.58 9.59
C ILE A 187 -9.86 -12.27 9.81
N GLY A 188 -9.98 -13.10 10.84
CA GLY A 188 -11.24 -13.74 11.20
C GLY A 188 -12.33 -12.73 11.55
N TYR A 189 -12.02 -11.75 12.40
CA TYR A 189 -12.95 -10.69 12.77
C TYR A 189 -13.35 -9.80 11.58
N LEU A 190 -12.38 -9.43 10.75
CA LEU A 190 -12.62 -8.64 9.54
C LEU A 190 -13.51 -9.41 8.55
N PHE A 191 -13.21 -10.68 8.30
CA PHE A 191 -14.00 -11.50 7.39
C PHE A 191 -15.41 -11.76 7.88
N GLY A 192 -15.58 -12.03 9.18
CA GLY A 192 -16.89 -12.19 9.81
C GLY A 192 -17.77 -10.96 9.64
N GLN A 193 -17.19 -9.77 9.82
CA GLN A 193 -17.91 -8.51 9.64
C GLN A 193 -18.24 -8.25 8.16
N TYR A 194 -17.31 -8.50 7.24
CA TYR A 194 -17.56 -8.40 5.80
C TYR A 194 -18.75 -9.29 5.39
N LYS A 195 -18.73 -10.57 5.79
CA LYS A 195 -19.81 -11.51 5.54
C LYS A 195 -21.14 -11.03 6.13
N LYS A 196 -21.13 -10.47 7.35
CA LYS A 196 -22.32 -9.95 8.01
C LYS A 196 -22.94 -8.78 7.25
N ILE A 197 -22.12 -7.87 6.72
CA ILE A 197 -22.58 -6.69 5.99
C ILE A 197 -23.09 -7.06 4.59
N THR A 198 -22.33 -7.89 3.87
CA THR A 198 -22.60 -8.19 2.45
C THR A 198 -23.53 -9.37 2.23
N GLY A 199 -23.72 -10.22 3.24
CA GLY A 199 -24.43 -11.49 3.12
C GLY A 199 -23.71 -12.54 2.27
N ARG A 200 -22.40 -12.33 1.92
CA ARG A 200 -21.65 -13.17 0.98
C ARG A 200 -20.49 -13.86 1.66
N HIS A 201 -20.27 -15.12 1.28
CA HIS A 201 -19.06 -15.89 1.64
C HIS A 201 -18.18 -16.02 0.39
N GLU A 202 -17.24 -15.10 0.24
CA GLU A 202 -16.43 -14.98 -0.98
C GLU A 202 -14.94 -14.72 -0.67
N GLY A 203 -14.07 -14.80 -1.68
CA GLY A 203 -12.62 -14.73 -1.54
C GLY A 203 -12.05 -13.31 -1.34
N VAL A 204 -12.62 -12.51 -0.43
CA VAL A 204 -12.26 -11.09 -0.27
C VAL A 204 -11.00 -10.85 0.56
N LEU A 205 -10.61 -11.74 1.45
CA LEU A 205 -9.43 -11.62 2.32
C LEU A 205 -8.57 -12.87 2.20
N THR A 206 -7.24 -12.71 2.24
CA THR A 206 -6.32 -13.85 2.39
C THR A 206 -5.76 -13.90 3.82
N GLY A 207 -5.28 -15.09 4.23
CA GLY A 207 -4.85 -15.34 5.61
C GLY A 207 -5.99 -15.83 6.51
N LYS A 208 -7.10 -16.23 5.94
CA LYS A 208 -8.22 -16.88 6.64
C LYS A 208 -7.82 -18.25 7.18
N GLY A 209 -8.46 -18.70 8.25
CA GLY A 209 -8.37 -20.08 8.72
C GLY A 209 -8.93 -21.08 7.68
N LEU A 210 -8.43 -22.30 7.70
CA LEU A 210 -8.84 -23.35 6.75
C LEU A 210 -10.35 -23.63 6.79
N SER A 211 -10.95 -23.57 7.96
CA SER A 211 -12.39 -23.83 8.18
C SER A 211 -13.32 -22.79 7.53
N TYR A 212 -12.81 -21.65 7.08
CA TYR A 212 -13.61 -20.59 6.43
C TYR A 212 -12.95 -19.99 5.19
N GLY A 213 -12.31 -20.83 4.41
CA GLY A 213 -11.82 -20.47 3.07
C GLY A 213 -10.36 -20.06 3.00
N GLY A 214 -9.53 -20.45 3.97
CA GLY A 214 -8.07 -20.28 3.94
C GLY A 214 -7.37 -21.30 3.06
N SER A 215 -6.09 -21.04 2.79
CA SER A 215 -5.20 -21.90 2.00
C SER A 215 -4.20 -22.62 2.90
N LEU A 216 -3.85 -23.86 2.55
CA LEU A 216 -2.74 -24.61 3.15
C LEU A 216 -1.41 -23.87 2.94
N ALA A 217 -0.46 -24.10 3.83
CA ALA A 217 0.92 -23.58 3.78
C ALA A 217 1.04 -22.04 3.72
N ARG A 218 -0.05 -21.27 3.95
CA ARG A 218 0.00 -19.80 3.87
C ARG A 218 0.92 -19.19 4.94
N THR A 219 0.95 -19.77 6.13
CA THR A 219 1.75 -19.28 7.25
C THR A 219 3.24 -19.40 6.96
N GLU A 220 3.66 -20.53 6.38
CA GLU A 220 5.05 -20.88 6.09
C GLU A 220 5.55 -20.28 4.77
N ALA A 221 4.63 -19.93 3.86
CA ALA A 221 4.96 -19.56 2.48
C ALA A 221 5.94 -18.39 2.37
N THR A 222 5.90 -17.42 3.28
CA THR A 222 6.84 -16.30 3.30
C THR A 222 8.27 -16.78 3.62
N GLY A 223 8.41 -17.69 4.58
CA GLY A 223 9.70 -18.31 4.92
C GLY A 223 10.25 -19.13 3.76
N TYR A 224 9.44 -19.97 3.13
CA TYR A 224 9.85 -20.74 1.94
C TYR A 224 10.25 -19.86 0.76
N GLY A 225 9.61 -18.73 0.57
CA GLY A 225 9.96 -17.79 -0.51
C GLY A 225 11.21 -16.95 -0.23
N LEU A 226 11.69 -16.93 1.01
CA LEU A 226 12.93 -16.23 1.40
C LEU A 226 14.17 -17.10 1.19
N ILE A 227 14.06 -18.43 1.37
CA ILE A 227 15.15 -19.41 1.21
C ILE A 227 15.38 -19.74 -0.26
#